data_3efe9c12c36dfa4beb36cd8becae2075
#
_entry.id   3efe9c12c36dfa4beb36cd8becae2075
#
_cell.length_a   1.000
_cell.length_b   1.000
_cell.length_c   1.000
_cell.angle_alpha   90.00
_cell.angle_beta   90.00
_cell.angle_gamma   90.00
#
_symmetry.space_group_name_H-M   'P 1'
#
loop_
_entity.id
_entity.type
_entity.pdbx_description
1 polymer ?
#
loop_
_entity_poly.entity_id
_entity_poly.type
_entity_poly.pdbx_seq_one_letter_code
_entity_poly.pdbx_strand_id
1 'polypeptide(L)'
;MLSVPYCHRVLLVTFGFAVLAGIGAPACAALNDTDSYTDRIHLKNGDVITGNIKELDRGKLRFKTMTMDTVYINWVDISSIDSDKYLRVGKADGKFNNGVIQKSDLTDKLIIEDHQQEVEVPILAVSTIQPIRVQESFWRRLEGDISTGIDYKKASDILLINLSSNLRFKEEKYELGFAANWNETSRTENNNSSRADIGASYTRFLRNRWFWMAGGGFERNQELGIDLRMLVSATTGRYLIQSPTLRLDLNAGLAGNRENKQDDTTTTSVEGLIRSSLDIFKHSLPVTRLSANVNIFPGITESGRLRINTNISLRNEIIRDLFWDLTFYSTYDNRPVQGAESTDYGIVTSLGASF
;
A
#
# COMPACT_ATOMS: atom_id res chain seq x y z
N MET A 1 33.36 -32.87 46.12
CA MET A 1 32.63 -31.62 45.83
C MET A 1 32.50 -31.53 44.34
N LEU A 2 31.35 -31.92 43.83
CA LEU A 2 31.09 -32.08 42.41
C LEU A 2 30.53 -30.76 41.84
N SER A 3 31.19 -30.18 40.84
CA SER A 3 30.72 -29.05 40.09
C SER A 3 29.81 -29.53 38.94
N VAL A 4 28.58 -29.05 38.92
CA VAL A 4 27.58 -29.32 37.91
C VAL A 4 27.79 -28.30 36.76
N PRO A 5 27.91 -28.70 35.49
CA PRO A 5 27.99 -27.76 34.40
C PRO A 5 26.59 -27.27 34.00
N TYR A 6 26.42 -25.98 33.94
CA TYR A 6 25.25 -25.30 33.39
C TYR A 6 25.13 -25.59 31.89
N CYS A 7 24.14 -26.36 31.55
CA CYS A 7 23.76 -26.63 30.17
C CYS A 7 22.92 -25.47 29.65
N HIS A 8 23.51 -24.56 28.88
CA HIS A 8 22.77 -23.56 28.14
C HIS A 8 21.92 -24.25 27.06
N ARG A 9 20.62 -24.31 27.31
CA ARG A 9 19.65 -24.64 26.27
C ARG A 9 19.58 -23.46 25.30
N VAL A 10 20.33 -23.57 24.23
CA VAL A 10 20.05 -22.82 23.00
C VAL A 10 18.74 -23.40 22.46
N LEU A 11 17.65 -22.71 22.72
CA LEU A 11 16.37 -22.99 22.08
C LEU A 11 16.48 -22.45 20.65
N LEU A 12 16.97 -23.30 19.76
CA LEU A 12 16.85 -23.07 18.31
C LEU A 12 15.35 -23.02 18.00
N VAL A 13 14.83 -21.82 17.81
CA VAL A 13 13.50 -21.62 17.26
C VAL A 13 13.56 -21.96 15.77
N THR A 14 13.46 -23.25 15.48
CA THR A 14 13.18 -23.77 14.14
C THR A 14 11.69 -23.56 13.82
N PHE A 15 11.26 -22.31 13.79
CA PHE A 15 9.95 -21.94 13.27
C PHE A 15 10.18 -21.23 11.94
N GLY A 16 9.77 -21.84 10.86
CA GLY A 16 9.52 -21.10 9.65
C GLY A 16 10.02 -21.63 8.33
N PHE A 17 10.92 -22.61 8.29
CA PHE A 17 11.33 -23.15 6.98
C PHE A 17 10.47 -24.33 6.47
N ALA A 18 9.57 -24.87 7.26
CA ALA A 18 8.74 -26.01 6.87
C ALA A 18 7.48 -25.62 6.07
N VAL A 19 7.09 -24.34 6.02
CA VAL A 19 5.90 -23.92 5.27
C VAL A 19 6.23 -23.60 3.80
N LEU A 20 7.48 -23.32 3.46
CA LEU A 20 7.89 -23.04 2.07
C LEU A 20 8.25 -24.29 1.25
N ALA A 21 8.47 -25.44 1.90
CA ALA A 21 8.79 -26.68 1.18
C ALA A 21 7.55 -27.48 0.72
N GLY A 22 6.35 -27.07 1.13
CA GLY A 22 5.08 -27.72 0.75
C GLY A 22 4.29 -27.02 -0.34
N ILE A 23 4.73 -25.83 -0.78
CA ILE A 23 4.23 -25.25 -2.01
C ILE A 23 5.02 -25.89 -3.13
N GLY A 24 4.63 -27.11 -3.53
CA GLY A 24 5.03 -27.68 -4.79
C GLY A 24 4.80 -26.56 -5.81
N ALA A 25 5.87 -26.12 -6.51
CA ALA A 25 5.74 -25.19 -7.60
C ALA A 25 4.55 -25.72 -8.42
N PRO A 26 3.46 -24.96 -8.59
CA PRO A 26 2.44 -25.38 -9.53
C PRO A 26 3.22 -25.55 -10.82
N ALA A 27 3.26 -26.79 -11.32
CA ALA A 27 3.74 -27.04 -12.66
C ALA A 27 3.17 -25.88 -13.48
N CYS A 28 4.02 -25.12 -14.14
CA CYS A 28 3.63 -24.10 -15.07
C CYS A 28 2.82 -24.83 -16.15
N ALA A 29 1.56 -25.15 -15.84
CA ALA A 29 0.57 -25.33 -16.86
C ALA A 29 0.60 -23.97 -17.55
N ALA A 30 1.15 -23.93 -18.74
CA ALA A 30 0.95 -22.87 -19.70
C ALA A 30 -0.57 -22.77 -19.85
N LEU A 31 -1.22 -22.04 -18.94
CA LEU A 31 -2.58 -21.60 -19.09
C LEU A 31 -2.51 -20.77 -20.36
N ASN A 32 -3.15 -21.29 -21.40
CA ASN A 32 -3.38 -20.55 -22.63
C ASN A 32 -3.94 -19.19 -22.20
N ASP A 33 -3.07 -18.20 -22.13
CA ASP A 33 -3.42 -16.82 -21.89
C ASP A 33 -4.10 -16.35 -23.18
N THR A 34 -5.42 -16.53 -23.25
CA THR A 34 -6.28 -15.97 -24.30
C THR A 34 -6.44 -14.45 -24.08
N ASP A 35 -5.51 -13.81 -23.38
CA ASP A 35 -5.42 -12.36 -23.35
C ASP A 35 -5.15 -11.88 -24.78
N SER A 36 -6.19 -11.46 -25.49
CA SER A 36 -6.02 -10.79 -26.77
C SER A 36 -5.33 -9.44 -26.50
N TYR A 37 -4.11 -9.28 -26.99
CA TYR A 37 -3.35 -8.03 -26.89
C TYR A 37 -3.82 -7.08 -28.00
N THR A 38 -5.08 -6.64 -27.93
CA THR A 38 -5.75 -5.84 -28.96
C THR A 38 -5.86 -4.36 -28.60
N ASP A 39 -5.68 -4.00 -27.32
CA ASP A 39 -5.74 -2.62 -26.90
C ASP A 39 -4.56 -1.83 -27.47
N ARG A 40 -4.80 -0.60 -27.91
CA ARG A 40 -3.80 0.32 -28.44
C ARG A 40 -3.80 1.61 -27.63
N ILE A 41 -2.61 1.99 -27.20
CA ILE A 41 -2.38 3.26 -26.49
C ILE A 41 -1.58 4.17 -27.40
N HIS A 42 -2.16 5.32 -27.75
CA HIS A 42 -1.50 6.37 -28.51
C HIS A 42 -0.88 7.39 -27.54
N LEU A 43 0.41 7.62 -27.66
CA LEU A 43 1.14 8.56 -26.83
C LEU A 43 1.23 9.95 -27.51
N LYS A 44 1.41 11.00 -26.71
CA LYS A 44 1.55 12.38 -27.21
C LYS A 44 2.79 12.61 -28.07
N ASN A 45 3.82 11.75 -27.90
CA ASN A 45 5.02 11.77 -28.75
C ASN A 45 4.83 11.06 -30.10
N GLY A 46 3.64 10.50 -30.37
CA GLY A 46 3.31 9.78 -31.60
C GLY A 46 3.51 8.27 -31.54
N ASP A 47 4.10 7.72 -30.48
CA ASP A 47 4.26 6.29 -30.34
C ASP A 47 2.92 5.59 -30.11
N VAL A 48 2.82 4.33 -30.59
CA VAL A 48 1.66 3.46 -30.37
C VAL A 48 2.12 2.17 -29.71
N ILE A 49 1.57 1.87 -28.56
CA ILE A 49 1.86 0.65 -27.82
C ILE A 49 0.65 -0.29 -27.89
N THR A 50 0.86 -1.53 -28.31
CA THR A 50 -0.18 -2.55 -28.38
C THR A 50 -0.05 -3.52 -27.21
N GLY A 51 -1.17 -3.88 -26.59
CA GLY A 51 -1.16 -4.74 -25.43
C GLY A 51 -2.54 -4.95 -24.82
N ASN A 52 -2.59 -4.98 -23.51
CA ASN A 52 -3.78 -5.25 -22.71
C ASN A 52 -3.85 -4.29 -21.52
N ILE A 53 -4.90 -3.49 -21.47
CA ILE A 53 -5.21 -2.61 -20.33
C ILE A 53 -5.47 -3.46 -19.11
N LYS A 54 -4.70 -3.25 -18.05
CA LYS A 54 -4.89 -3.93 -16.77
C LYS A 54 -5.59 -3.03 -15.75
N GLU A 55 -5.12 -1.83 -15.56
CA GLU A 55 -5.71 -0.86 -14.63
C GLU A 55 -5.13 0.54 -14.86
N LEU A 56 -5.95 1.57 -14.70
CA LEU A 56 -5.49 2.94 -14.42
C LEU A 56 -5.75 3.23 -12.96
N ASP A 57 -4.70 3.51 -12.21
CA ASP A 57 -4.78 4.00 -10.83
C ASP A 57 -3.66 5.02 -10.58
N ARG A 58 -3.96 6.06 -9.80
CA ARG A 58 -2.98 7.10 -9.39
C ARG A 58 -2.20 7.70 -10.57
N GLY A 59 -2.89 7.92 -11.71
CA GLY A 59 -2.29 8.53 -12.89
C GLY A 59 -1.28 7.66 -13.63
N LYS A 60 -1.21 6.37 -13.34
CA LYS A 60 -0.42 5.38 -14.09
C LYS A 60 -1.32 4.30 -14.66
N LEU A 61 -1.22 4.09 -15.97
CA LEU A 61 -1.85 3.00 -16.68
C LEU A 61 -0.92 1.79 -16.64
N ARG A 62 -1.36 0.72 -15.98
CA ARG A 62 -0.71 -0.59 -16.03
C ARG A 62 -1.16 -1.29 -17.31
N PHE A 63 -0.22 -1.58 -18.17
CA PHE A 63 -0.45 -2.10 -19.50
C PHE A 63 0.45 -3.30 -19.77
N LYS A 64 -0.12 -4.46 -20.08
CA LYS A 64 0.64 -5.68 -20.37
C LYS A 64 0.85 -5.80 -21.86
N THR A 65 2.09 -5.84 -22.29
CA THR A 65 2.49 -6.08 -23.68
C THR A 65 2.94 -7.51 -23.89
N MET A 66 3.00 -7.94 -25.14
CA MET A 66 3.48 -9.29 -25.47
C MET A 66 5.00 -9.45 -25.28
N THR A 67 5.75 -8.38 -25.53
CA THR A 67 7.23 -8.42 -25.60
C THR A 67 7.92 -7.79 -24.40
N MET A 68 7.32 -6.75 -23.78
CA MET A 68 7.91 -5.99 -22.67
C MET A 68 7.26 -6.34 -21.32
N ASP A 69 6.42 -7.40 -21.28
CA ASP A 69 5.60 -7.75 -20.13
C ASP A 69 4.74 -6.57 -19.66
N THR A 70 4.71 -6.25 -18.37
CA THR A 70 3.88 -5.19 -17.82
C THR A 70 4.63 -3.88 -17.75
N VAL A 71 4.14 -2.87 -18.48
CA VAL A 71 4.67 -1.50 -18.49
C VAL A 71 3.72 -0.55 -17.78
N TYR A 72 4.27 0.50 -17.18
CA TYR A 72 3.52 1.56 -16.52
C TYR A 72 3.62 2.85 -17.31
N ILE A 73 2.52 3.27 -17.94
CA ILE A 73 2.44 4.46 -18.77
C ILE A 73 1.85 5.61 -17.96
N ASN A 74 2.49 6.78 -17.96
CA ASN A 74 1.93 7.93 -17.30
C ASN A 74 0.67 8.38 -18.03
N TRP A 75 -0.42 8.57 -17.29
CA TRP A 75 -1.71 8.93 -17.87
C TRP A 75 -1.69 10.24 -18.65
N VAL A 76 -0.89 11.20 -18.19
CA VAL A 76 -0.76 12.51 -18.83
C VAL A 76 -0.06 12.47 -20.20
N ASP A 77 0.68 11.40 -20.50
CA ASP A 77 1.41 11.22 -21.76
C ASP A 77 0.57 10.50 -22.83
N ILE A 78 -0.64 10.05 -22.47
CA ILE A 78 -1.58 9.39 -23.38
C ILE A 78 -2.40 10.43 -24.12
N SER A 79 -2.52 10.28 -25.44
CA SER A 79 -3.37 11.11 -26.31
C SER A 79 -4.72 10.48 -26.61
N SER A 80 -4.75 9.16 -26.87
CA SER A 80 -5.98 8.41 -27.06
C SER A 80 -5.80 6.93 -26.75
N ILE A 81 -6.90 6.23 -26.58
CA ILE A 81 -6.98 4.79 -26.33
C ILE A 81 -7.96 4.17 -27.32
N ASP A 82 -7.62 2.99 -27.81
CA ASP A 82 -8.49 2.14 -28.62
C ASP A 82 -8.52 0.76 -27.95
N SER A 83 -9.69 0.30 -27.54
CA SER A 83 -9.87 -0.97 -26.84
C SER A 83 -11.21 -1.59 -27.18
N ASP A 84 -11.21 -2.84 -27.58
CA ASP A 84 -12.40 -3.65 -27.81
C ASP A 84 -13.00 -4.27 -26.53
N LYS A 85 -12.37 -4.00 -25.39
CA LYS A 85 -12.79 -4.54 -24.10
C LYS A 85 -13.79 -3.63 -23.42
N TYR A 86 -14.74 -4.27 -22.74
CA TYR A 86 -15.70 -3.56 -21.91
C TYR A 86 -15.02 -3.09 -20.61
N LEU A 87 -14.87 -1.78 -20.47
CA LEU A 87 -14.12 -1.15 -19.42
C LEU A 87 -15.05 -0.30 -18.52
N ARG A 88 -14.70 -0.22 -17.26
CA ARG A 88 -15.26 0.78 -16.35
C ARG A 88 -14.31 1.95 -16.26
N VAL A 89 -14.77 3.11 -16.67
CA VAL A 89 -14.02 4.38 -16.63
C VAL A 89 -14.59 5.25 -15.52
N GLY A 90 -13.80 5.46 -14.47
CA GLY A 90 -14.15 6.31 -13.34
C GLY A 90 -13.63 7.72 -13.52
N LYS A 91 -14.51 8.71 -13.30
CA LYS A 91 -14.18 10.14 -13.40
C LYS A 91 -13.84 10.74 -12.04
N ALA A 92 -13.11 11.85 -12.07
CA ALA A 92 -12.73 12.61 -10.87
C ALA A 92 -13.94 13.12 -10.06
N ASP A 93 -15.13 13.24 -10.69
CA ASP A 93 -16.39 13.59 -10.02
C ASP A 93 -17.05 12.40 -9.29
N GLY A 94 -16.46 11.21 -9.39
CA GLY A 94 -16.94 9.96 -8.78
C GLY A 94 -18.02 9.24 -9.58
N LYS A 95 -18.32 9.70 -10.80
CA LYS A 95 -19.22 8.99 -11.73
C LYS A 95 -18.43 7.97 -12.54
N PHE A 96 -19.12 6.93 -12.98
CA PHE A 96 -18.56 5.87 -13.80
C PHE A 96 -19.31 5.79 -15.12
N ASN A 97 -18.55 5.57 -16.20
CA ASN A 97 -19.07 5.15 -17.48
C ASN A 97 -18.54 3.77 -17.78
N ASN A 98 -19.40 2.85 -18.18
CA ASN A 98 -18.98 1.52 -18.61
C ASN A 98 -19.11 1.49 -20.13
N GLY A 99 -18.21 0.80 -20.82
CA GLY A 99 -18.27 0.66 -22.27
C GLY A 99 -16.94 0.30 -22.89
N VAL A 100 -16.93 0.26 -24.18
CA VAL A 100 -15.75 0.08 -25.03
C VAL A 100 -15.17 1.46 -25.31
N ILE A 101 -13.83 1.60 -25.26
CA ILE A 101 -13.18 2.87 -25.59
C ILE A 101 -12.83 2.85 -27.07
N GLN A 102 -13.53 3.66 -27.82
CA GLN A 102 -13.30 3.82 -29.26
C GLN A 102 -12.12 4.77 -29.53
N LYS A 103 -11.43 4.51 -30.64
CA LYS A 103 -10.42 5.43 -31.13
C LYS A 103 -11.05 6.80 -31.36
N SER A 104 -10.49 7.82 -30.73
CA SER A 104 -10.89 9.21 -30.93
C SER A 104 -9.89 9.92 -31.85
N ASP A 105 -10.38 10.59 -32.87
CA ASP A 105 -9.58 11.54 -33.64
C ASP A 105 -9.40 12.87 -32.90
N LEU A 106 -10.13 13.04 -31.79
CA LEU A 106 -10.04 14.21 -30.92
C LEU A 106 -8.91 13.99 -29.90
N THR A 107 -7.94 14.85 -29.92
CA THR A 107 -6.85 14.86 -28.94
C THR A 107 -7.41 15.12 -27.53
N ASP A 108 -6.90 14.38 -26.53
CA ASP A 108 -7.23 14.55 -25.10
C ASP A 108 -8.68 14.21 -24.70
N LYS A 109 -9.43 13.44 -25.53
CA LYS A 109 -10.75 12.91 -25.18
C LYS A 109 -10.83 11.40 -25.41
N LEU A 110 -11.55 10.71 -24.55
CA LEU A 110 -11.97 9.34 -24.74
C LEU A 110 -13.44 9.30 -25.18
N ILE A 111 -13.73 8.48 -26.18
CA ILE A 111 -15.09 8.15 -26.59
C ILE A 111 -15.42 6.80 -25.98
N ILE A 112 -16.41 6.75 -25.09
CA ILE A 112 -16.87 5.53 -24.44
C ILE A 112 -18.21 5.17 -25.03
N GLU A 113 -18.28 4.03 -25.69
CA GLU A 113 -19.51 3.50 -26.28
C GLU A 113 -20.13 2.43 -25.37
N ASP A 114 -21.38 2.66 -24.95
CA ASP A 114 -22.20 1.70 -24.20
C ASP A 114 -23.59 1.58 -24.89
N HIS A 115 -23.90 0.40 -25.41
CA HIS A 115 -25.20 0.10 -26.04
C HIS A 115 -25.73 1.19 -26.99
N GLN A 116 -24.89 1.68 -27.93
CA GLN A 116 -25.19 2.73 -28.92
C GLN A 116 -25.27 4.18 -28.34
N GLN A 117 -24.85 4.37 -27.11
CA GLN A 117 -24.66 5.70 -26.55
C GLN A 117 -23.17 6.02 -26.45
N GLU A 118 -22.76 7.07 -27.11
CA GLU A 118 -21.39 7.58 -27.01
C GLU A 118 -21.31 8.68 -25.96
N VAL A 119 -20.30 8.58 -25.10
CA VAL A 119 -20.02 9.58 -24.08
C VAL A 119 -18.58 10.05 -24.24
N GLU A 120 -18.42 11.35 -24.54
CA GLU A 120 -17.09 11.96 -24.55
C GLU A 120 -16.63 12.29 -23.13
N VAL A 121 -15.42 11.88 -22.78
CA VAL A 121 -14.81 12.15 -21.48
C VAL A 121 -13.41 12.72 -21.71
N PRO A 122 -13.08 13.92 -21.16
CA PRO A 122 -11.72 14.44 -21.19
C PRO A 122 -10.77 13.47 -20.50
N ILE A 123 -9.60 13.18 -21.09
CA ILE A 123 -8.59 12.25 -20.53
C ILE A 123 -8.22 12.65 -19.10
N LEU A 124 -8.00 13.94 -18.85
CA LEU A 124 -7.64 14.44 -17.52
C LEU A 124 -8.76 14.34 -16.47
N ALA A 125 -10.01 14.15 -16.91
CA ALA A 125 -11.11 13.90 -15.98
C ALA A 125 -11.23 12.43 -15.56
N VAL A 126 -10.49 11.52 -16.21
CA VAL A 126 -10.48 10.09 -15.86
C VAL A 126 -9.50 9.85 -14.73
N SER A 127 -9.96 9.22 -13.68
CA SER A 127 -9.16 8.89 -12.49
C SER A 127 -8.82 7.40 -12.39
N THR A 128 -9.70 6.55 -12.92
CA THR A 128 -9.52 5.09 -12.87
C THR A 128 -10.05 4.44 -14.15
N ILE A 129 -9.40 3.40 -14.61
CA ILE A 129 -9.91 2.48 -15.63
C ILE A 129 -9.74 1.06 -15.11
N GLN A 130 -10.78 0.25 -15.20
CA GLN A 130 -10.75 -1.15 -14.80
C GLN A 130 -11.49 -2.00 -15.84
N PRO A 131 -10.88 -3.07 -16.36
CA PRO A 131 -11.57 -4.04 -17.18
C PRO A 131 -12.72 -4.68 -16.38
N ILE A 132 -13.91 -4.73 -16.99
CA ILE A 132 -15.04 -5.48 -16.43
C ILE A 132 -14.85 -6.92 -16.87
N ARG A 133 -14.23 -7.72 -16.02
CA ARG A 133 -13.87 -9.11 -16.32
C ARG A 133 -14.84 -10.06 -15.66
N VAL A 134 -15.31 -11.04 -16.44
CA VAL A 134 -16.26 -12.02 -15.96
C VAL A 134 -15.59 -13.18 -15.22
N GLN A 135 -14.31 -13.47 -15.47
CA GLN A 135 -13.60 -14.61 -14.83
C GLN A 135 -12.07 -14.44 -14.84
N GLU A 136 -11.48 -13.76 -13.87
CA GLU A 136 -10.05 -13.90 -13.58
C GLU A 136 -9.80 -14.68 -12.29
N SER A 137 -8.75 -15.53 -12.32
CA SER A 137 -8.27 -16.25 -11.13
C SER A 137 -7.85 -15.28 -10.02
N PHE A 138 -8.13 -15.61 -8.75
CA PHE A 138 -7.72 -14.86 -7.57
C PHE A 138 -6.24 -14.44 -7.61
N TRP A 139 -5.34 -15.36 -8.00
CA TRP A 139 -3.90 -15.13 -8.03
C TRP A 139 -3.44 -14.05 -9.03
N ARG A 140 -4.17 -13.84 -10.11
CA ARG A 140 -3.86 -12.78 -11.10
C ARG A 140 -4.24 -11.38 -10.64
N ARG A 141 -5.08 -11.29 -9.61
CA ARG A 141 -5.56 -10.04 -9.02
C ARG A 141 -4.85 -9.67 -7.73
N LEU A 142 -4.01 -10.60 -7.22
CA LEU A 142 -3.18 -10.36 -6.06
C LEU A 142 -1.93 -9.60 -6.51
N GLU A 143 -1.74 -8.41 -5.95
CA GLU A 143 -0.59 -7.54 -6.16
C GLU A 143 0.17 -7.38 -4.85
N GLY A 144 1.48 -7.24 -4.93
CA GLY A 144 2.26 -6.97 -3.75
C GLY A 144 3.72 -7.30 -3.90
N ASP A 145 4.41 -7.11 -2.80
CA ASP A 145 5.83 -7.35 -2.65
C ASP A 145 6.11 -8.09 -1.36
N ILE A 146 7.18 -8.87 -1.40
CA ILE A 146 7.79 -9.49 -0.24
C ILE A 146 9.27 -9.17 -0.32
N SER A 147 9.81 -8.59 0.71
CA SER A 147 11.23 -8.25 0.79
C SER A 147 11.85 -8.77 2.07
N THR A 148 13.10 -9.20 1.99
CA THR A 148 13.89 -9.61 3.14
C THR A 148 15.27 -8.97 3.05
N GLY A 149 15.80 -8.59 4.19
CA GLY A 149 17.14 -8.02 4.32
C GLY A 149 17.86 -8.61 5.51
N ILE A 150 19.15 -8.80 5.36
CA ILE A 150 20.06 -9.22 6.43
C ILE A 150 21.25 -8.26 6.43
N ASP A 151 21.52 -7.66 7.57
CA ASP A 151 22.70 -6.81 7.81
C ASP A 151 23.49 -7.36 8.99
N TYR A 152 24.76 -7.67 8.78
CA TYR A 152 25.66 -8.15 9.83
C TYR A 152 26.85 -7.20 9.99
N LYS A 153 27.01 -6.66 11.19
CA LYS A 153 28.08 -5.75 11.57
C LYS A 153 29.05 -6.43 12.54
N LYS A 154 30.13 -6.99 12.02
CA LYS A 154 31.16 -7.71 12.81
C LYS A 154 31.76 -6.84 13.92
N ALA A 155 31.97 -5.54 13.68
CA ALA A 155 32.62 -4.64 14.64
C ALA A 155 31.81 -4.44 15.93
N SER A 156 30.47 -4.54 15.84
CA SER A 156 29.54 -4.40 16.98
C SER A 156 28.78 -5.69 17.28
N ASP A 157 29.06 -6.76 16.54
CA ASP A 157 28.42 -8.07 16.63
C ASP A 157 26.88 -7.97 16.62
N ILE A 158 26.39 -7.17 15.68
CA ILE A 158 24.96 -6.92 15.49
C ILE A 158 24.50 -7.63 14.22
N LEU A 159 23.45 -8.46 14.36
CA LEU A 159 22.72 -9.04 13.26
C LEU A 159 21.33 -8.40 13.20
N LEU A 160 21.01 -7.80 12.06
CA LEU A 160 19.68 -7.26 11.75
C LEU A 160 19.03 -8.13 10.68
N ILE A 161 17.82 -8.59 10.95
CA ILE A 161 16.99 -9.31 9.98
C ILE A 161 15.69 -8.54 9.81
N ASN A 162 15.36 -8.22 8.56
CA ASN A 162 14.14 -7.53 8.20
C ASN A 162 13.34 -8.39 7.23
N LEU A 163 12.06 -8.51 7.48
CA LEU A 163 11.09 -9.09 6.55
C LEU A 163 9.93 -8.13 6.42
N SER A 164 9.55 -7.79 5.20
CA SER A 164 8.33 -7.03 4.94
C SER A 164 7.52 -7.64 3.81
N SER A 165 6.21 -7.56 3.92
CA SER A 165 5.27 -8.02 2.91
C SER A 165 4.09 -7.08 2.85
N ASN A 166 3.71 -6.67 1.64
CA ASN A 166 2.50 -5.93 1.36
C ASN A 166 1.76 -6.63 0.24
N LEU A 167 0.57 -7.11 0.54
CA LEU A 167 -0.27 -7.79 -0.44
C LEU A 167 -1.58 -7.03 -0.55
N ARG A 168 -2.06 -6.86 -1.76
CA ARG A 168 -3.30 -6.18 -2.07
C ARG A 168 -4.08 -6.98 -3.11
N PHE A 169 -5.33 -7.23 -2.79
CA PHE A 169 -6.29 -7.80 -3.71
C PHE A 169 -7.40 -6.79 -3.94
N LYS A 170 -7.53 -6.32 -5.16
CA LYS A 170 -8.47 -5.26 -5.53
C LYS A 170 -9.54 -5.78 -6.47
N GLU A 171 -10.76 -5.49 -6.14
CA GLU A 171 -11.97 -5.72 -6.92
C GLU A 171 -12.69 -4.40 -7.21
N GLU A 172 -13.66 -4.45 -8.10
CA GLU A 172 -14.48 -3.30 -8.45
C GLU A 172 -15.10 -2.61 -7.24
N LYS A 173 -15.59 -3.40 -6.28
CA LYS A 173 -16.37 -2.91 -5.14
C LYS A 173 -15.64 -2.97 -3.82
N TYR A 174 -14.52 -3.68 -3.74
CA TYR A 174 -13.76 -3.82 -2.50
C TYR A 174 -12.27 -4.04 -2.74
N GLU A 175 -11.50 -3.77 -1.72
CA GLU A 175 -10.07 -4.03 -1.66
C GLU A 175 -9.75 -4.75 -0.36
N LEU A 176 -8.94 -5.79 -0.44
CA LEU A 176 -8.32 -6.45 0.69
C LEU A 176 -6.85 -6.05 0.73
N GLY A 177 -6.38 -5.62 1.88
CA GLY A 177 -4.98 -5.35 2.13
C GLY A 177 -4.45 -6.26 3.23
N PHE A 178 -3.22 -6.71 3.08
CA PHE A 178 -2.47 -7.44 4.08
C PHE A 178 -1.06 -6.86 4.13
N ALA A 179 -0.58 -6.57 5.33
CA ALA A 179 0.77 -6.10 5.55
C ALA A 179 1.39 -6.87 6.72
N ALA A 180 2.66 -7.24 6.59
CA ALA A 180 3.43 -7.85 7.66
C ALA A 180 4.85 -7.30 7.65
N ASN A 181 5.34 -6.90 8.81
CA ASN A 181 6.71 -6.47 8.98
C ASN A 181 7.30 -7.18 10.20
N TRP A 182 8.54 -7.61 10.08
CA TRP A 182 9.31 -8.17 11.17
C TRP A 182 10.73 -7.68 11.11
N ASN A 183 11.19 -7.14 12.22
CA ASN A 183 12.55 -6.67 12.40
C ASN A 183 13.12 -7.32 13.65
N GLU A 184 14.25 -7.98 13.51
CA GLU A 184 14.97 -8.61 14.59
C GLU A 184 16.37 -8.01 14.66
N THR A 185 16.74 -7.54 15.85
CA THR A 185 18.09 -7.08 16.17
C THR A 185 18.67 -7.99 17.21
N SER A 186 19.68 -8.77 16.85
CA SER A 186 20.43 -9.60 17.77
C SER A 186 21.78 -8.98 18.09
N ARG A 187 22.15 -8.92 19.39
CA ARG A 187 23.40 -8.40 19.90
C ARG A 187 23.98 -9.40 20.90
N THR A 188 25.31 -9.54 20.93
CA THR A 188 25.99 -10.50 21.82
C THR A 188 25.80 -10.20 23.31
N GLU A 189 25.51 -8.97 23.70
CA GLU A 189 25.35 -8.55 25.10
C GLU A 189 23.91 -8.57 25.62
N ASN A 190 23.08 -9.56 25.25
CA ASN A 190 21.71 -9.74 25.74
C ASN A 190 20.71 -8.57 25.49
N ASN A 191 21.01 -7.66 24.60
CA ASN A 191 20.10 -6.56 24.22
C ASN A 191 19.43 -6.83 22.88
N ASN A 192 18.79 -8.00 22.76
CA ASN A 192 17.99 -8.32 21.56
C ASN A 192 16.72 -7.47 21.56
N SER A 193 16.38 -6.95 20.39
CA SER A 193 15.15 -6.21 20.17
C SER A 193 14.38 -6.86 19.03
N SER A 194 13.10 -7.10 19.23
CA SER A 194 12.20 -7.65 18.22
C SER A 194 10.99 -6.75 18.07
N ARG A 195 10.69 -6.42 16.82
CA ARG A 195 9.45 -5.75 16.44
C ARG A 195 8.76 -6.53 15.34
N ALA A 196 7.51 -6.84 15.54
CA ALA A 196 6.69 -7.51 14.54
C ALA A 196 5.30 -6.86 14.48
N ASP A 197 4.79 -6.63 13.29
CA ASP A 197 3.43 -6.18 13.06
C ASP A 197 2.81 -6.92 11.89
N ILE A 198 1.55 -7.33 12.05
CA ILE A 198 0.74 -7.98 11.03
C ILE A 198 -0.61 -7.29 11.03
N GLY A 199 -1.05 -6.88 9.86
CA GLY A 199 -2.34 -6.21 9.69
C GLY A 199 -3.10 -6.69 8.47
N ALA A 200 -4.41 -6.68 8.59
CA ALA A 200 -5.32 -6.91 7.49
C ALA A 200 -6.38 -5.80 7.43
N SER A 201 -6.79 -5.44 6.23
CA SER A 201 -7.80 -4.44 6.00
C SER A 201 -8.77 -4.86 4.89
N TYR A 202 -10.01 -4.47 5.04
CA TYR A 202 -11.06 -4.59 4.04
C TYR A 202 -11.65 -3.23 3.79
N THR A 203 -11.62 -2.76 2.54
CA THR A 203 -12.22 -1.51 2.11
C THR A 203 -13.35 -1.81 1.14
N ARG A 204 -14.54 -1.29 1.39
CA ARG A 204 -15.69 -1.36 0.50
C ARG A 204 -15.93 -0.02 -0.14
N PHE A 205 -15.81 0.05 -1.46
CA PHE A 205 -16.11 1.25 -2.23
C PHE A 205 -17.62 1.38 -2.45
N LEU A 206 -18.14 2.57 -2.21
CA LEU A 206 -19.54 2.93 -2.32
C LEU A 206 -19.75 3.95 -3.45
N ARG A 207 -21.01 4.33 -3.71
CA ARG A 207 -21.34 5.39 -4.67
C ARG A 207 -20.83 6.76 -4.20
N ASN A 208 -20.62 7.68 -5.12
CA ASN A 208 -20.23 9.08 -4.84
C ASN A 208 -18.92 9.24 -4.05
N ARG A 209 -17.94 8.35 -4.32
CA ARG A 209 -16.60 8.37 -3.68
C ARG A 209 -16.59 8.07 -2.18
N TRP A 210 -17.70 7.57 -1.63
CA TRP A 210 -17.73 7.07 -0.27
C TRP A 210 -17.09 5.70 -0.18
N PHE A 211 -16.53 5.37 0.97
CA PHE A 211 -16.06 4.04 1.32
C PHE A 211 -16.23 3.79 2.81
N TRP A 212 -16.27 2.54 3.21
CA TRP A 212 -16.01 2.14 4.57
C TRP A 212 -14.86 1.16 4.61
N MET A 213 -14.11 1.17 5.70
CA MET A 213 -12.95 0.33 5.90
C MET A 213 -13.04 -0.30 7.30
N ALA A 214 -12.79 -1.60 7.35
CA ALA A 214 -12.54 -2.31 8.59
C ALA A 214 -11.13 -2.89 8.54
N GLY A 215 -10.44 -2.87 9.65
CA GLY A 215 -9.09 -3.41 9.73
C GLY A 215 -8.77 -3.87 11.12
N GLY A 216 -7.75 -4.72 11.20
CA GLY A 216 -7.21 -5.20 12.46
C GLY A 216 -5.78 -5.63 12.29
N GLY A 217 -5.06 -5.68 13.41
CA GLY A 217 -3.67 -6.09 13.40
C GLY A 217 -3.18 -6.45 14.77
N PHE A 218 -2.01 -7.06 14.75
CA PHE A 218 -1.23 -7.42 15.93
C PHE A 218 0.13 -6.74 15.81
N GLU A 219 0.58 -6.16 16.89
CA GLU A 219 1.90 -5.55 17.01
C GLU A 219 2.59 -6.12 18.25
N ARG A 220 3.86 -6.42 18.10
CA ARG A 220 4.81 -6.68 19.19
C ARG A 220 5.95 -5.69 19.04
N ASN A 221 6.33 -5.02 20.13
CA ASN A 221 7.42 -4.05 20.11
C ASN A 221 8.12 -4.06 21.47
N GLN A 222 9.24 -4.77 21.54
CA GLN A 222 10.02 -4.90 22.78
C GLN A 222 10.67 -3.57 23.22
N GLU A 223 11.01 -2.69 22.27
CA GLU A 223 11.60 -1.38 22.58
C GLU A 223 10.62 -0.46 23.32
N LEU A 224 9.32 -0.62 23.02
CA LEU A 224 8.23 0.09 23.69
C LEU A 224 7.65 -0.66 24.87
N GLY A 225 8.23 -1.81 25.25
CA GLY A 225 7.69 -2.66 26.32
C GLY A 225 6.33 -3.28 26.00
N ILE A 226 6.00 -3.45 24.72
CA ILE A 226 4.74 -4.01 24.24
C ILE A 226 4.96 -5.48 23.88
N ASP A 227 4.41 -6.40 24.67
CA ASP A 227 4.45 -7.81 24.36
C ASP A 227 3.48 -8.18 23.25
N LEU A 228 2.26 -7.65 23.32
CA LEU A 228 1.26 -7.81 22.27
C LEU A 228 0.24 -6.69 22.33
N ARG A 229 0.07 -6.00 21.22
CA ARG A 229 -1.02 -5.06 21.01
C ARG A 229 -1.94 -5.62 19.91
N MET A 230 -3.21 -5.67 20.21
CA MET A 230 -4.27 -5.95 19.23
C MET A 230 -5.00 -4.66 18.92
N LEU A 231 -5.14 -4.34 17.64
CA LEU A 231 -5.90 -3.19 17.15
C LEU A 231 -7.01 -3.70 16.23
N VAL A 232 -8.21 -3.21 16.41
CA VAL A 232 -9.32 -3.36 15.46
C VAL A 232 -9.92 -1.99 15.19
N SER A 233 -10.29 -1.71 13.96
CA SER A 233 -10.87 -0.42 13.60
C SER A 233 -11.96 -0.55 12.54
N ALA A 234 -12.92 0.36 12.59
CA ALA A 234 -13.93 0.51 11.57
C ALA A 234 -14.14 2.01 11.30
N THR A 235 -14.04 2.40 10.06
CA THR A 235 -14.14 3.80 9.63
C THR A 235 -15.04 3.92 8.39
N THR A 236 -15.62 5.08 8.21
CA THR A 236 -16.26 5.49 6.97
C THR A 236 -15.62 6.77 6.47
N GLY A 237 -15.51 6.92 5.17
CA GLY A 237 -14.81 8.06 4.59
C GLY A 237 -15.24 8.36 3.17
N ARG A 238 -14.64 9.40 2.64
CA ARG A 238 -14.88 9.86 1.29
C ARG A 238 -13.59 10.37 0.66
N TYR A 239 -13.39 10.02 -0.62
CA TYR A 239 -12.40 10.70 -1.45
C TYR A 239 -12.93 12.10 -1.77
N LEU A 240 -12.29 13.11 -1.18
CA LEU A 240 -12.63 14.51 -1.41
C LEU A 240 -12.17 14.95 -2.80
N ILE A 241 -10.93 14.54 -3.15
CA ILE A 241 -10.34 14.75 -4.47
C ILE A 241 -9.81 13.40 -4.96
N GLN A 242 -10.07 13.09 -6.21
CA GLN A 242 -9.56 11.89 -6.87
C GLN A 242 -9.30 12.22 -8.33
N SER A 243 -8.07 12.61 -8.63
CA SER A 243 -7.60 12.93 -9.98
C SER A 243 -6.32 12.16 -10.29
N PRO A 244 -5.83 12.16 -11.53
CA PRO A 244 -4.56 11.54 -11.88
C PRO A 244 -3.34 12.11 -11.15
N THR A 245 -3.43 13.36 -10.69
CA THR A 245 -2.31 14.07 -10.05
C THR A 245 -2.50 14.31 -8.56
N LEU A 246 -3.72 14.20 -8.04
CA LEU A 246 -4.05 14.52 -6.65
C LEU A 246 -5.14 13.61 -6.13
N ARG A 247 -4.88 12.97 -5.00
CA ARG A 247 -5.84 12.18 -4.25
C ARG A 247 -5.86 12.66 -2.81
N LEU A 248 -7.02 12.98 -2.31
CA LEU A 248 -7.26 13.36 -0.91
C LEU A 248 -8.47 12.60 -0.39
N ASP A 249 -8.30 11.87 0.69
CA ASP A 249 -9.41 11.27 1.42
C ASP A 249 -9.41 11.67 2.89
N LEU A 250 -10.61 11.63 3.43
CA LEU A 250 -10.86 11.81 4.85
C LEU A 250 -11.80 10.71 5.31
N ASN A 251 -11.44 10.05 6.40
CA ASN A 251 -12.28 9.04 7.03
C ASN A 251 -12.28 9.18 8.55
N ALA A 252 -13.38 8.72 9.17
CA ALA A 252 -13.55 8.75 10.61
C ALA A 252 -14.30 7.50 11.08
N GLY A 253 -14.05 7.11 12.32
CA GLY A 253 -14.67 5.95 12.93
C GLY A 253 -14.15 5.67 14.32
N LEU A 254 -14.07 4.39 14.65
CA LEU A 254 -13.66 3.90 15.98
C LEU A 254 -12.51 2.93 15.84
N ALA A 255 -11.64 2.92 16.84
CA ALA A 255 -10.60 1.94 17.04
C ALA A 255 -10.68 1.36 18.45
N GLY A 256 -10.60 0.03 18.56
CA GLY A 256 -10.43 -0.69 19.81
C GLY A 256 -9.00 -1.18 19.91
N ASN A 257 -8.38 -0.97 21.05
CA ASN A 257 -7.00 -1.34 21.32
C ASN A 257 -6.94 -2.18 22.61
N ARG A 258 -6.24 -3.31 22.56
CA ARG A 258 -5.87 -4.11 23.73
C ARG A 258 -4.36 -4.32 23.71
N GLU A 259 -3.72 -3.85 24.75
CA GLU A 259 -2.27 -3.85 24.89
C GLU A 259 -1.87 -4.64 26.15
N ASN A 260 -1.05 -5.65 25.97
CA ASN A 260 -0.36 -6.36 27.03
C ASN A 260 1.07 -5.84 27.08
N LYS A 261 1.49 -5.35 28.23
CA LYS A 261 2.83 -4.81 28.45
C LYS A 261 3.72 -5.84 29.14
N GLN A 262 5.03 -5.63 29.06
CA GLN A 262 6.04 -6.48 29.69
C GLN A 262 5.95 -6.49 31.23
N ASP A 263 5.26 -5.53 31.84
CA ASP A 263 4.99 -5.47 33.29
C ASP A 263 3.72 -6.24 33.70
N ASP A 264 3.22 -7.14 32.83
CA ASP A 264 1.98 -7.90 33.01
C ASP A 264 0.70 -7.02 33.11
N THR A 265 0.80 -5.74 32.82
CA THR A 265 -0.39 -4.89 32.78
C THR A 265 -1.10 -5.02 31.43
N THR A 266 -2.42 -5.18 31.49
CA THR A 266 -3.28 -5.20 30.30
C THR A 266 -4.14 -3.94 30.29
N THR A 267 -4.04 -3.18 29.22
CA THR A 267 -4.88 -1.99 29.00
C THR A 267 -5.80 -2.25 27.81
N THR A 268 -7.08 -1.94 27.98
CA THR A 268 -8.05 -1.97 26.88
C THR A 268 -8.66 -0.58 26.75
N SER A 269 -8.61 -0.04 25.55
CA SER A 269 -9.13 1.31 25.24
C SER A 269 -9.97 1.31 23.95
N VAL A 270 -10.93 2.20 23.93
CA VAL A 270 -11.69 2.57 22.72
C VAL A 270 -11.39 4.03 22.42
N GLU A 271 -11.04 4.29 21.20
CA GLU A 271 -10.65 5.60 20.71
C GLU A 271 -11.47 5.96 19.48
N GLY A 272 -11.71 7.23 19.25
CA GLY A 272 -12.08 7.73 17.95
C GLY A 272 -10.90 7.54 16.99
N LEU A 273 -11.16 7.49 15.70
CA LEU A 273 -10.13 7.49 14.67
C LEU A 273 -10.54 8.47 13.57
N ILE A 274 -9.73 9.48 13.35
CA ILE A 274 -9.85 10.39 12.22
C ILE A 274 -8.57 10.24 11.41
N ARG A 275 -8.72 9.92 10.11
CA ARG A 275 -7.58 9.73 9.20
C ARG A 275 -7.73 10.62 7.99
N SER A 276 -6.66 11.28 7.60
CA SER A 276 -6.53 11.97 6.33
C SER A 276 -5.33 11.43 5.56
N SER A 277 -5.52 11.17 4.27
CA SER A 277 -4.46 10.76 3.36
C SER A 277 -4.44 11.67 2.15
N LEU A 278 -3.28 12.23 1.86
CA LEU A 278 -3.01 13.08 0.72
C LEU A 278 -1.89 12.48 -0.12
N ASP A 279 -2.17 12.23 -1.39
CA ASP A 279 -1.16 11.83 -2.38
C ASP A 279 -1.14 12.84 -3.52
N ILE A 280 0.05 13.34 -3.85
CA ILE A 280 0.29 14.22 -4.99
C ILE A 280 1.27 13.54 -5.93
N PHE A 281 0.92 13.47 -7.21
CA PHE A 281 1.72 12.83 -8.25
C PHE A 281 2.03 13.83 -9.36
N LYS A 282 3.30 14.11 -9.58
CA LYS A 282 3.79 14.82 -10.76
C LYS A 282 4.59 13.83 -11.59
N HIS A 283 4.11 13.53 -12.78
CA HIS A 283 4.70 12.51 -13.66
C HIS A 283 5.72 13.05 -14.65
N SER A 284 5.80 14.39 -14.84
CA SER A 284 6.86 15.04 -15.63
C SER A 284 8.11 15.25 -14.81
N LEU A 285 9.29 15.19 -15.44
CA LEU A 285 10.57 15.44 -14.77
C LEU A 285 10.66 16.85 -14.18
N PRO A 286 11.15 17.02 -12.97
CA PRO A 286 11.45 15.98 -12.00
C PRO A 286 10.18 15.28 -11.52
N VAL A 287 10.13 13.95 -11.63
CA VAL A 287 8.98 13.15 -11.15
C VAL A 287 8.92 13.28 -9.64
N THR A 288 7.79 13.76 -9.15
CA THR A 288 7.63 14.02 -7.72
C THR A 288 6.41 13.28 -7.19
N ARG A 289 6.57 12.57 -6.09
CA ARG A 289 5.49 11.96 -5.33
C ARG A 289 5.56 12.46 -3.89
N LEU A 290 4.49 13.09 -3.44
CA LEU A 290 4.30 13.45 -2.04
C LEU A 290 3.14 12.64 -1.48
N SER A 291 3.38 11.92 -0.38
CA SER A 291 2.33 11.22 0.37
C SER A 291 2.35 11.72 1.80
N ALA A 292 1.20 12.14 2.31
CA ALA A 292 1.04 12.59 3.69
C ALA A 292 -0.15 11.86 4.33
N ASN A 293 0.10 11.25 5.49
CA ASN A 293 -0.91 10.54 6.27
C ASN A 293 -0.92 11.09 7.69
N VAL A 294 -2.10 11.46 8.16
CA VAL A 294 -2.33 11.90 9.53
C VAL A 294 -3.43 11.06 10.13
N ASN A 295 -3.16 10.46 11.29
CA ASN A 295 -4.12 9.70 12.07
C ASN A 295 -4.25 10.35 13.45
N ILE A 296 -5.46 10.68 13.85
CA ILE A 296 -5.78 11.31 15.13
C ILE A 296 -6.67 10.34 15.91
N PHE A 297 -6.27 10.03 17.14
CA PHE A 297 -6.94 9.09 18.04
C PHE A 297 -7.38 9.82 19.32
N PRO A 298 -8.56 10.45 19.34
CA PRO A 298 -9.13 10.96 20.58
C PRO A 298 -9.63 9.79 21.45
N GLY A 299 -9.17 9.74 22.70
CA GLY A 299 -9.57 8.71 23.68
C GLY A 299 -11.04 8.85 24.06
N ILE A 300 -11.79 7.76 23.93
CA ILE A 300 -13.20 7.69 24.37
C ILE A 300 -13.26 7.11 25.79
N THR A 301 -12.64 5.97 26.03
CA THR A 301 -12.59 5.34 27.35
C THR A 301 -11.56 6.02 28.25
N GLU A 302 -10.49 6.55 27.67
CA GLU A 302 -9.48 7.35 28.37
C GLU A 302 -9.72 8.84 28.06
N SER A 303 -10.72 9.41 28.70
CA SER A 303 -11.12 10.82 28.48
C SER A 303 -9.93 11.77 28.56
N GLY A 304 -9.76 12.61 27.54
CA GLY A 304 -8.68 13.58 27.44
C GLY A 304 -7.34 13.03 26.93
N ARG A 305 -7.22 11.75 26.60
CA ARG A 305 -6.08 11.23 25.85
C ARG A 305 -6.23 11.58 24.38
N LEU A 306 -5.14 12.04 23.78
CA LEU A 306 -5.04 12.35 22.36
C LEU A 306 -3.73 11.81 21.83
N ARG A 307 -3.82 10.95 20.82
CA ARG A 307 -2.65 10.47 20.08
C ARG A 307 -2.74 10.93 18.62
N ILE A 308 -1.60 11.32 18.06
CA ILE A 308 -1.51 11.75 16.66
C ILE A 308 -0.30 11.06 16.03
N ASN A 309 -0.52 10.38 14.91
CA ASN A 309 0.54 9.79 14.12
C ASN A 309 0.55 10.48 12.76
N THR A 310 1.71 11.01 12.39
CA THR A 310 1.94 11.69 11.12
C THR A 310 3.07 11.00 10.37
N ASN A 311 2.87 10.79 9.08
CA ASN A 311 3.90 10.31 8.18
C ASN A 311 3.80 11.10 6.87
N ILE A 312 4.90 11.74 6.47
CA ILE A 312 5.00 12.50 5.23
C ILE A 312 6.22 11.99 4.48
N SER A 313 6.03 11.52 3.26
CA SER A 313 7.11 11.07 2.40
C SER A 313 7.11 11.85 1.10
N LEU A 314 8.26 12.37 0.72
CA LEU A 314 8.52 13.05 -0.53
C LEU A 314 9.58 12.27 -1.29
N ARG A 315 9.20 11.77 -2.47
CA ARG A 315 10.15 11.21 -3.44
C ARG A 315 10.28 12.16 -4.61
N ASN A 316 11.50 12.50 -4.96
CA ASN A 316 11.80 13.34 -6.12
C ASN A 316 12.84 12.62 -7.00
N GLU A 317 12.45 12.28 -8.23
CA GLU A 317 13.36 11.77 -9.24
C GLU A 317 14.01 12.96 -9.94
N ILE A 318 15.24 13.28 -9.53
CA ILE A 318 15.98 14.46 -9.96
C ILE A 318 16.35 14.35 -11.44
N ILE A 319 16.88 13.21 -11.83
CA ILE A 319 17.15 12.80 -13.21
C ILE A 319 16.67 11.37 -13.38
N ARG A 320 16.54 10.90 -14.62
CA ARG A 320 16.06 9.54 -14.90
C ARG A 320 16.83 8.53 -14.05
N ASP A 321 16.09 7.69 -13.33
CA ASP A 321 16.58 6.59 -12.49
C ASP A 321 17.34 7.01 -11.22
N LEU A 322 17.55 8.30 -10.96
CA LEU A 322 18.13 8.81 -9.71
C LEU A 322 17.09 9.58 -8.91
N PHE A 323 16.77 9.10 -7.73
CA PHE A 323 15.77 9.72 -6.87
C PHE A 323 16.30 10.07 -5.49
N TRP A 324 15.73 11.09 -4.91
CA TRP A 324 15.90 11.50 -3.53
C TRP A 324 14.60 11.31 -2.77
N ASP A 325 14.69 10.64 -1.63
CA ASP A 325 13.60 10.41 -0.71
C ASP A 325 13.82 11.20 0.57
N LEU A 326 12.76 11.83 1.04
CA LEU A 326 12.67 12.46 2.34
C LEU A 326 11.42 11.96 3.04
N THR A 327 11.57 11.39 4.24
CA THR A 327 10.45 10.95 5.06
C THR A 327 10.52 11.63 6.42
N PHE A 328 9.43 12.27 6.80
CA PHE A 328 9.19 12.78 8.14
C PHE A 328 8.14 11.91 8.81
N TYR A 329 8.41 11.47 10.02
CA TYR A 329 7.41 10.82 10.86
C TYR A 329 7.34 11.51 12.23
N SER A 330 6.15 11.50 12.82
CA SER A 330 5.94 12.01 14.16
C SER A 330 4.82 11.24 14.86
N THR A 331 5.05 10.92 16.11
CA THR A 331 4.06 10.35 17.01
C THR A 331 3.92 11.24 18.22
N TYR A 332 2.70 11.63 18.53
CA TYR A 332 2.35 12.42 19.71
C TYR A 332 1.36 11.64 20.59
N ASP A 333 1.60 11.61 21.88
CA ASP A 333 0.67 11.10 22.89
C ASP A 333 0.73 12.04 24.11
N ASN A 334 -0.38 12.66 24.46
CA ASN A 334 -0.43 13.56 25.62
C ASN A 334 -0.44 12.83 26.97
N ARG A 335 -0.53 11.48 26.95
CA ARG A 335 -0.43 10.61 28.13
C ARG A 335 0.48 9.43 27.84
N PRO A 336 1.78 9.69 27.62
CA PRO A 336 2.73 8.61 27.37
C PRO A 336 2.91 7.70 28.58
N VAL A 337 3.54 6.56 28.38
CA VAL A 337 3.96 5.68 29.49
C VAL A 337 4.94 6.44 30.38
N GLN A 338 4.89 6.18 31.67
CA GLN A 338 5.73 6.88 32.67
C GLN A 338 7.22 6.79 32.29
N GLY A 339 7.85 7.93 32.10
CA GLY A 339 9.25 8.05 31.68
C GLY A 339 9.48 8.17 30.17
N ALA A 340 8.43 8.08 29.34
CA ALA A 340 8.54 8.31 27.90
C ALA A 340 8.19 9.76 27.54
N GLU A 341 8.81 10.27 26.47
CA GLU A 341 8.50 11.57 25.90
C GLU A 341 7.09 11.59 25.27
N SER A 342 6.42 12.74 25.32
CA SER A 342 5.09 12.93 24.73
C SER A 342 5.13 13.02 23.21
N THR A 343 6.28 13.30 22.63
CA THR A 343 6.49 13.48 21.20
C THR A 343 7.75 12.76 20.76
N ASP A 344 7.62 11.94 19.75
CA ASP A 344 8.73 11.34 19.03
C ASP A 344 8.62 11.72 17.55
N TYR A 345 9.74 12.14 16.94
CA TYR A 345 9.78 12.46 15.53
C TYR A 345 11.14 12.14 14.92
N GLY A 346 11.15 11.89 13.64
CA GLY A 346 12.38 11.67 12.89
C GLY A 346 12.26 12.10 11.45
N ILE A 347 13.43 12.39 10.88
CA ILE A 347 13.58 12.70 9.47
C ILE A 347 14.58 11.71 8.89
N VAL A 348 14.16 11.04 7.83
CA VAL A 348 15.01 10.12 7.08
C VAL A 348 15.18 10.67 5.68
N THR A 349 16.42 10.77 5.23
CA THR A 349 16.74 11.16 3.85
C THR A 349 17.60 10.09 3.20
N SER A 350 17.31 9.77 1.94
CA SER A 350 18.07 8.80 1.19
C SER A 350 18.19 9.19 -0.28
N LEU A 351 19.30 8.78 -0.91
CA LEU A 351 19.47 8.81 -2.35
C LEU A 351 19.46 7.38 -2.86
N GLY A 352 18.73 7.16 -3.93
CA GLY A 352 18.63 5.85 -4.56
C GLY A 352 18.63 5.95 -6.07
N ALA A 353 19.02 4.86 -6.72
CA ALA A 353 18.93 4.69 -8.15
C ALA A 353 18.04 3.47 -8.47
N SER A 354 17.18 3.63 -9.48
CA SER A 354 16.43 2.52 -10.09
C SER A 354 17.18 2.07 -11.36
N PHE A 355 17.17 0.78 -11.67
CA PHE A 355 17.85 0.20 -12.84
C PHE A 355 17.03 -0.96 -13.41
#